data_969b163a2d3b743a1b149263b250a95e
#
_entry.id   969b163a2d3b743a1b149263b250a95e
#
_cell.length_a   1.000
_cell.length_b   1.000
_cell.length_c   1.000
_cell.angle_alpha   90.00
_cell.angle_beta   90.00
_cell.angle_gamma   90.00
#
_symmetry.space_group_name_H-M   'P 1'
#
loop_
_entity.id
_entity.type
_entity.pdbx_description
1 polymer ?
#
loop_
_entity_poly.entity_id
_entity_poly.type
_entity_poly.pdbx_seq_one_letter_code
_entity_poly.pdbx_strand_id
1 'polypeptide(L)' 'MNWNKEGEQITALYQGQEVTGTVESSRVKYGGKVQHLLILEKPIQLRWRAEPTDRLLIDEDKVMVDTV' A
#
# COMPACT_ATOMS: atom_id res chain seq x y z
N MET A 1 18.79 1.03 7.82
CA MET A 1 17.44 1.52 7.51
C MET A 1 16.52 0.34 7.23
N ASN A 2 15.38 0.35 7.81
CA ASN A 2 14.45 -0.78 7.68
C ASN A 2 13.38 -0.45 6.64
N TRP A 3 13.47 -1.08 5.48
CA TRP A 3 12.50 -0.88 4.41
C TRP A 3 11.25 -1.75 4.59
N ASN A 4 11.34 -2.76 5.45
CA ASN A 4 10.25 -3.72 5.64
C ASN A 4 9.24 -3.13 6.63
N LYS A 5 8.02 -2.92 6.15
CA LYS A 5 6.93 -2.37 6.97
C LYS A 5 5.86 -3.41 7.29
N GLU A 6 6.19 -4.69 7.12
CA GLU A 6 5.22 -5.76 7.38
C GLU A 6 4.61 -5.62 8.77
N GLY A 7 3.28 -5.66 8.82
CA GLY A 7 2.53 -5.52 10.07
C GLY A 7 2.22 -4.08 10.47
N GLU A 8 2.78 -3.09 9.78
CA GLU A 8 2.52 -1.69 10.12
C GLU A 8 1.27 -1.19 9.41
N GLN A 9 0.55 -0.29 10.06
CA GLN A 9 -0.55 0.41 9.43
C GLN A 9 -0.02 1.68 8.78
N ILE A 10 -0.36 1.87 7.51
CA ILE A 10 0.12 3.04 6.77
C ILE A 10 -1.03 3.67 5.99
N THR A 11 -0.83 4.93 5.63
CA THR A 11 -1.71 5.65 4.72
C THR A 11 -0.89 5.99 3.48
N ALA A 12 -1.47 5.73 2.32
CA ALA A 12 -0.78 5.93 1.06
C ALA A 12 -1.71 6.56 0.04
N LEU A 13 -1.11 7.10 -1.02
CA LEU A 13 -1.85 7.66 -2.13
C LEU A 13 -1.87 6.66 -3.28
N TYR A 14 -3.05 6.29 -3.74
CA TYR A 14 -3.20 5.36 -4.85
C TYR A 14 -4.13 5.96 -5.90
N GLN A 15 -3.57 6.28 -7.06
CA GLN A 15 -4.30 6.90 -8.17
C GLN A 15 -5.10 8.12 -7.72
N GLY A 16 -4.46 8.97 -6.93
CA GLY A 16 -5.09 10.19 -6.45
C GLY A 16 -6.05 9.99 -5.28
N GLN A 17 -6.15 8.77 -4.77
CA GLN A 17 -7.05 8.45 -3.67
C GLN A 17 -6.24 8.02 -2.46
N GLU A 18 -6.58 8.59 -1.30
CA GLU A 18 -5.92 8.23 -0.06
C GLU A 18 -6.49 6.92 0.48
N VAL A 19 -5.60 5.98 0.79
CA VAL A 19 -6.00 4.66 1.30
C VAL A 19 -5.21 4.34 2.56
N THR A 20 -5.86 3.65 3.49
CA THR A 20 -5.23 3.23 4.74
C THR A 20 -5.41 1.74 4.91
N GLY A 21 -4.38 1.08 5.36
CA GLY A 21 -4.44 -0.35 5.61
C GLY A 21 -3.19 -0.85 6.29
N THR A 22 -3.09 -2.18 6.42
CA THR A 22 -1.97 -2.84 7.06
C THR A 22 -1.10 -3.49 6.01
N VAL A 23 0.20 -3.32 6.14
CA VAL A 23 1.15 -3.93 5.20
C VAL A 23 1.22 -5.43 5.49
N GLU A 24 0.87 -6.24 4.50
CA GLU A 24 0.98 -7.69 4.62
C GLU A 24 2.42 -8.13 4.36
N SER A 25 3.07 -7.52 3.38
CA SER A 25 4.46 -7.83 3.08
C SER A 25 5.11 -6.66 2.35
N SER A 26 6.44 -6.60 2.44
CA SER A 26 7.22 -5.61 1.73
C SER A 26 8.28 -6.34 0.92
N ARG A 27 8.65 -5.76 -0.22
CA ARG A 27 9.70 -6.35 -1.06
C ARG A 27 10.47 -5.26 -1.77
N VAL A 28 11.70 -5.59 -2.14
CA VAL A 28 12.53 -4.71 -2.96
C VAL A 28 12.41 -5.18 -4.40
N LYS A 29 11.97 -4.29 -5.28
CA LYS A 29 11.85 -4.59 -6.70
C LYS A 29 13.19 -4.42 -7.39
N TYR A 30 13.27 -4.90 -8.62
CA TYR A 30 14.42 -4.67 -9.47
C TYR A 30 14.69 -3.16 -9.55
N GLY A 31 15.94 -2.77 -9.34
CA GLY A 31 16.30 -1.35 -9.30
C GLY A 31 16.32 -0.76 -7.91
N GLY A 32 16.03 -1.57 -6.88
CA GLY A 32 16.11 -1.12 -5.49
C GLY A 32 14.90 -0.40 -4.95
N LYS A 33 13.82 -0.33 -5.70
CA LYS A 33 12.59 0.32 -5.23
C LYS A 33 11.81 -0.62 -4.32
N VAL A 34 11.27 -0.07 -3.24
CA VAL A 34 10.49 -0.84 -2.27
C VAL A 34 9.01 -0.76 -2.61
N GLN A 35 8.33 -1.89 -2.52
CA GLN A 35 6.91 -1.98 -2.76
C GLN A 35 6.26 -2.75 -1.61
N HIS A 36 5.09 -2.27 -1.19
CA HIS A 36 4.35 -2.88 -0.09
C HIS A 36 3.02 -3.42 -0.59
N LEU A 37 2.66 -4.62 -0.13
CA LEU A 37 1.33 -5.16 -0.34
C LEU A 37 0.46 -4.71 0.82
N LEU A 38 -0.53 -3.88 0.52
CA LEU A 38 -1.38 -3.25 1.52
C LEU A 38 -2.73 -3.93 1.56
N ILE A 39 -3.15 -4.32 2.75
CA ILE A 39 -4.49 -4.86 2.98
C ILE A 39 -5.33 -3.72 3.56
N LEU A 40 -6.31 -3.28 2.80
CA LEU A 40 -7.13 -2.13 3.17
C LEU A 40 -8.14 -2.50 4.25
N GLU A 41 -8.44 -1.55 5.12
CA GLU A 41 -9.48 -1.75 6.14
C GLU A 41 -10.86 -1.83 5.51
N LYS A 42 -11.05 -1.11 4.40
CA LYS A 42 -12.30 -1.14 3.65
C LYS A 42 -11.98 -1.30 2.17
N PRO A 43 -12.70 -2.17 1.45
CA PRO A 43 -12.51 -2.29 0.01
C PRO A 43 -12.77 -0.96 -0.69
N ILE A 44 -12.05 -0.72 -1.78
CA ILE A 44 -12.27 0.46 -2.60
C ILE A 44 -12.61 0.04 -4.03
N GLN A 45 -13.38 0.88 -4.70
CA GLN A 45 -13.75 0.65 -6.10
C GLN A 45 -12.74 1.35 -7.00
N LEU A 46 -12.08 0.58 -7.84
CA LEU A 46 -11.15 1.13 -8.83
C LEU A 46 -11.87 1.31 -10.16
N ARG A 47 -11.50 2.35 -10.91
CA ARG A 47 -12.15 2.68 -12.17
C ARG A 47 -12.06 1.56 -13.21
N TRP A 48 -10.96 0.81 -13.16
CA TRP A 48 -10.67 -0.22 -14.15
C TRP A 48 -11.05 -1.62 -13.66
N ARG A 49 -11.70 -1.71 -12.52
CA ARG A 49 -12.14 -3.00 -11.98
C ARG A 49 -13.63 -2.96 -11.69
N ALA A 50 -14.31 -4.04 -12.04
CA ALA A 50 -15.75 -4.18 -11.81
C ALA A 50 -16.07 -4.40 -10.32
N GLU A 51 -15.15 -5.02 -9.59
CA GLU A 51 -15.37 -5.36 -8.19
C GLU A 51 -14.46 -4.54 -7.27
N PRO A 52 -14.92 -4.21 -6.06
CA PRO A 52 -14.05 -3.56 -5.08
C PRO A 52 -12.84 -4.43 -4.75
N THR A 53 -11.75 -3.79 -4.40
CA THR A 53 -10.53 -4.50 -3.99
C THR A 53 -10.10 -4.01 -2.61
N ASP A 54 -9.59 -4.94 -1.80
CA ASP A 54 -9.03 -4.61 -0.50
C ASP A 54 -7.52 -4.82 -0.45
N ARG A 55 -6.89 -5.14 -1.57
CA ARG A 55 -5.44 -5.37 -1.64
C ARG A 55 -4.84 -4.51 -2.73
N LEU A 56 -3.81 -3.76 -2.37
CA LEU A 56 -3.12 -2.87 -3.32
C LEU A 56 -1.62 -3.02 -3.17
N LEU A 57 -0.93 -2.89 -4.30
CA LEU A 57 0.53 -2.78 -4.31
C LEU A 57 0.89 -1.30 -4.31
N ILE A 58 1.59 -0.85 -3.27
CA ILE A 58 1.91 0.55 -3.07
C ILE A 58 3.42 0.72 -3.10
N ASP A 59 3.91 1.63 -3.93
CA ASP A 59 5.32 1.97 -3.96
C ASP A 59 5.66 2.83 -2.75
N GLU A 60 6.89 2.67 -2.25
CA GLU A 60 7.33 3.39 -1.04
C GLU A 60 7.17 4.90 -1.18
N ASP A 61 7.38 5.44 -2.37
CA ASP A 61 7.27 6.88 -2.59
C ASP A 61 5.82 7.38 -2.52
N LYS A 62 4.85 6.48 -2.46
CA LYS A 62 3.44 6.83 -2.34
C LYS A 62 2.95 6.74 -0.89
N VAL A 63 3.77 6.24 0.00
CA VAL A 63 3.40 6.17 1.42
C VAL A 63 3.41 7.58 1.99
N MET A 64 2.30 8.00 2.57
CA MET A 64 2.15 9.35 3.10
C MET A 64 2.59 9.43 4.54
N VAL A 65 2.16 8.47 5.36
CA VAL A 65 2.47 8.48 6.77
C VAL A 65 2.30 7.08 7.35
N ASP A 66 3.14 6.74 8.32
CA ASP A 66 3.01 5.52 9.10
C ASP A 66 2.12 5.83 10.29
N THR A 67 0.96 5.18 10.38
CA THR A 67 0.01 5.42 11.46
C THR A 67 0.19 4.35 12.54
N VAL A 68 1.30 4.44 13.21
CA VAL A 68 1.61 3.46 14.27
C VAL A 68 1.24 4.03 15.62
#